data_ab488356aee0016c2f930dd58b13a3b1
#
_entry.id   ab488356aee0016c2f930dd58b13a3b1
#
_cell.length_a   1.000
_cell.length_b   1.000
_cell.length_c   1.000
_cell.angle_alpha   90.00
_cell.angle_beta   90.00
_cell.angle_gamma   90.00
#
_symmetry.space_group_name_H-M   'P 1'
#
loop_
_entity.id
_entity.type
_entity.pdbx_description
1 polymer ?
#
loop_
_entity_poly.entity_id
_entity_poly.type
_entity_poly.pdbx_seq_one_letter_code
_entity_poly.pdbx_strand_id
1 'polypeptide(L)'
;MNNTLTTIILAAGKGTRMQSAKPKVLQTLADKPLLAHVLDTCQSISVDKTIVVYGFGGDQVQQAMTDYSLTWVEQTEQLGTGHAVKVALDELPSTGKSLILYGDVPLVSAETLSRLKQANVQGMSMLTLTVDNPFGLGRIKRDEQGNITAIVEQKDASEQEQAIREINSGIYCVDNALLHQYLPNLSNDNAQQEYYLTDIVKMAVADGIAIAAIEPDYEFEIEGVNNRQQLAQLERKWQAKLVEDLQVQGVQFADPNRVDIRGEVSVGQDVFVDINVVFKGKVSLGNNVTIEAGCMIKDSQIGDNVHIKPYCVFDDAQVAQGATIGPFAHLRPQTVLEKNTRLGNFVEIKKSRIGEGSKVNHLSYVGDAQIGAGVNFGAGAITCNYDGVNKHQTIVGDNAFIGTNTSLVAPVTIGQTATIGAGSVITKNVEDNALAIGRGRQVQKDNYQRPEKKK
;
A
#
# COMPACT_ATOMS: atom_id res chain seq x y z
N MET A 1 -35.34 12.12 -11.75
CA MET A 1 -35.16 11.62 -10.38
C MET A 1 -33.69 11.90 -10.03
N ASN A 2 -33.44 12.58 -8.93
CA ASN A 2 -32.05 12.83 -8.47
C ASN A 2 -31.37 11.49 -8.16
N ASN A 3 -30.42 11.12 -8.97
CA ASN A 3 -29.70 9.84 -8.88
C ASN A 3 -28.49 9.94 -7.93
N THR A 4 -28.67 10.70 -6.83
CA THR A 4 -27.59 10.91 -5.84
C THR A 4 -27.27 9.62 -5.12
N LEU A 5 -25.97 9.33 -5.02
CA LEU A 5 -25.44 8.19 -4.28
C LEU A 5 -24.71 8.69 -3.03
N THR A 6 -25.19 8.28 -1.86
CA THR A 6 -24.52 8.52 -0.58
C THR A 6 -23.87 7.22 -0.11
N THR A 7 -22.72 7.28 0.57
CA THR A 7 -22.22 6.15 1.36
C THR A 7 -22.31 6.45 2.83
N ILE A 8 -22.70 5.44 3.62
CA ILE A 8 -22.69 5.47 5.09
C ILE A 8 -21.70 4.38 5.53
N ILE A 9 -20.57 4.76 6.09
CA ILE A 9 -19.52 3.83 6.52
C ILE A 9 -19.53 3.70 8.03
N LEU A 10 -19.79 2.49 8.52
CA LEU A 10 -19.86 2.19 9.94
C LEU A 10 -18.44 1.92 10.49
N ALA A 11 -17.92 2.82 11.30
CA ALA A 11 -16.57 2.81 11.84
C ALA A 11 -16.50 3.02 13.38
N ALA A 12 -17.64 2.90 14.10
CA ALA A 12 -17.75 3.25 15.51
C ALA A 12 -17.30 2.16 16.51
N GLY A 13 -16.99 0.95 16.01
CA GLY A 13 -16.68 -0.20 16.85
C GLY A 13 -15.38 -0.05 17.65
N LYS A 14 -15.39 -0.45 18.94
CA LYS A 14 -14.22 -0.36 19.85
C LYS A 14 -13.04 -1.24 19.46
N GLY A 15 -13.26 -2.33 18.72
CA GLY A 15 -12.20 -3.22 18.25
C GLY A 15 -11.34 -3.85 19.36
N THR A 16 -11.90 -4.14 20.52
CA THR A 16 -11.17 -4.66 21.71
C THR A 16 -10.37 -5.92 21.42
N ARG A 17 -10.88 -6.78 20.52
CA ARG A 17 -10.20 -8.02 20.08
C ARG A 17 -8.89 -7.79 19.32
N MET A 18 -8.62 -6.56 18.85
CA MET A 18 -7.34 -6.19 18.22
C MET A 18 -6.21 -6.04 19.22
N GLN A 19 -6.51 -5.88 20.52
CA GLN A 19 -5.53 -5.63 21.58
C GLN A 19 -4.55 -4.50 21.21
N SER A 20 -5.08 -3.36 20.76
CA SER A 20 -4.31 -2.23 20.24
C SER A 20 -4.90 -0.91 20.74
N ALA A 21 -4.04 0.06 21.04
CA ALA A 21 -4.44 1.43 21.30
C ALA A 21 -4.89 2.17 20.02
N LYS A 22 -4.46 1.68 18.86
CA LYS A 22 -4.85 2.20 17.55
C LYS A 22 -6.25 1.69 17.19
N PRO A 23 -7.20 2.55 16.79
CA PRO A 23 -8.53 2.15 16.34
C PRO A 23 -8.48 1.03 15.29
N LYS A 24 -9.46 0.13 15.33
CA LYS A 24 -9.52 -1.03 14.43
C LYS A 24 -9.45 -0.62 12.96
N VAL A 25 -10.22 0.37 12.56
CA VAL A 25 -10.32 0.86 11.18
C VAL A 25 -9.05 1.55 10.67
N LEU A 26 -8.12 1.87 11.57
CA LEU A 26 -6.79 2.41 11.24
C LEU A 26 -5.71 1.32 11.16
N GLN A 27 -5.97 0.06 11.53
CA GLN A 27 -5.03 -1.02 11.28
C GLN A 27 -4.78 -1.12 9.77
N THR A 28 -3.57 -1.53 9.37
CA THR A 28 -3.18 -1.49 7.97
C THR A 28 -3.23 -2.88 7.32
N LEU A 29 -3.71 -2.90 6.10
CA LEU A 29 -3.66 -4.00 5.14
C LEU A 29 -2.90 -3.47 3.92
N ALA A 30 -1.86 -4.16 3.47
CA ALA A 30 -0.96 -3.70 2.41
C ALA A 30 -0.44 -2.25 2.62
N ASP A 31 -0.01 -1.93 3.86
CA ASP A 31 0.45 -0.61 4.32
C ASP A 31 -0.62 0.52 4.31
N LYS A 32 -1.87 0.26 3.92
CA LYS A 32 -2.99 1.22 3.88
C LYS A 32 -4.01 0.94 5.00
N PRO A 33 -4.53 1.96 5.73
CA PRO A 33 -5.59 1.76 6.74
C PRO A 33 -6.83 1.07 6.16
N LEU A 34 -7.48 0.20 6.95
CA LEU A 34 -8.70 -0.51 6.51
C LEU A 34 -9.77 0.46 6.00
N LEU A 35 -10.03 1.55 6.73
CA LEU A 35 -10.99 2.57 6.32
C LEU A 35 -10.60 3.26 5.00
N ALA A 36 -9.31 3.48 4.77
CA ALA A 36 -8.83 4.12 3.54
C ALA A 36 -9.09 3.25 2.30
N HIS A 37 -9.02 1.92 2.40
CA HIS A 37 -9.43 1.02 1.32
C HIS A 37 -10.90 1.23 0.94
N VAL A 38 -11.79 1.27 1.94
CA VAL A 38 -13.23 1.49 1.71
C VAL A 38 -13.49 2.85 1.07
N LEU A 39 -12.80 3.90 1.55
CA LEU A 39 -12.94 5.26 1.02
C LEU A 39 -12.45 5.37 -0.43
N ASP A 40 -11.34 4.75 -0.78
CA ASP A 40 -10.84 4.72 -2.17
C ASP A 40 -11.83 4.01 -3.10
N THR A 41 -12.43 2.90 -2.66
CA THR A 41 -13.49 2.23 -3.42
C THR A 41 -14.69 3.15 -3.62
N CYS A 42 -15.12 3.89 -2.58
CA CYS A 42 -16.20 4.87 -2.71
C CYS A 42 -15.87 5.98 -3.73
N GLN A 43 -14.65 6.51 -3.71
CA GLN A 43 -14.22 7.51 -4.68
C GLN A 43 -14.26 6.99 -6.12
N SER A 44 -13.87 5.73 -6.35
CA SER A 44 -13.82 5.12 -7.68
C SER A 44 -15.21 4.94 -8.33
N ILE A 45 -16.29 4.84 -7.54
CA ILE A 45 -17.68 4.69 -8.03
C ILE A 45 -18.45 6.01 -8.07
N SER A 46 -17.78 7.14 -7.91
CA SER A 46 -18.36 8.49 -7.99
C SER A 46 -19.55 8.69 -7.02
N VAL A 47 -19.27 8.58 -5.73
CA VAL A 47 -20.23 8.87 -4.66
C VAL A 47 -20.36 10.38 -4.46
N ASP A 48 -21.59 10.88 -4.33
CA ASP A 48 -21.85 12.32 -4.14
C ASP A 48 -21.56 12.81 -2.71
N LYS A 49 -21.81 11.96 -1.71
CA LYS A 49 -21.57 12.25 -0.28
C LYS A 49 -21.12 10.99 0.45
N THR A 50 -20.08 11.11 1.25
CA THR A 50 -19.61 10.04 2.14
C THR A 50 -19.75 10.45 3.60
N ILE A 51 -20.56 9.69 4.34
CA ILE A 51 -20.79 9.85 5.77
C ILE A 51 -20.04 8.75 6.50
N VAL A 52 -19.18 9.11 7.46
CA VAL A 52 -18.48 8.14 8.30
C VAL A 52 -19.03 8.24 9.72
N VAL A 53 -19.64 7.14 10.17
CA VAL A 53 -20.12 7.03 11.55
C VAL A 53 -19.00 6.51 12.41
N TYR A 54 -18.48 7.35 13.29
CA TYR A 54 -17.35 7.05 14.16
C TYR A 54 -17.76 6.97 15.64
N GLY A 55 -16.85 6.45 16.46
CA GLY A 55 -17.05 6.36 17.91
C GLY A 55 -15.69 6.32 18.60
N PHE A 56 -15.24 5.14 19.03
CA PHE A 56 -13.97 5.01 19.73
C PHE A 56 -12.78 5.52 18.91
N GLY A 57 -11.98 6.44 19.50
CA GLY A 57 -10.77 6.98 18.88
C GLY A 57 -11.05 7.93 17.70
N GLY A 58 -12.22 8.59 17.69
CA GLY A 58 -12.68 9.47 16.63
C GLY A 58 -11.65 10.50 16.18
N ASP A 59 -10.97 11.18 17.10
CA ASP A 59 -9.94 12.19 16.78
C ASP A 59 -8.81 11.58 15.94
N GLN A 60 -8.34 10.38 16.30
CA GLN A 60 -7.29 9.68 15.54
C GLN A 60 -7.77 9.27 14.15
N VAL A 61 -9.03 8.82 14.04
CA VAL A 61 -9.61 8.41 12.75
C VAL A 61 -9.76 9.61 11.83
N GLN A 62 -10.30 10.72 12.33
CA GLN A 62 -10.46 11.95 11.55
C GLN A 62 -9.12 12.52 11.11
N GLN A 63 -8.13 12.58 12.01
CA GLN A 63 -6.78 13.04 11.68
C GLN A 63 -6.09 12.18 10.62
N ALA A 64 -6.32 10.87 10.63
CA ALA A 64 -5.72 9.95 9.66
C ALA A 64 -6.39 9.99 8.27
N MET A 65 -7.58 10.60 8.14
CA MET A 65 -8.38 10.64 6.90
C MET A 65 -8.57 12.06 6.36
N THR A 66 -7.67 12.98 6.63
CA THR A 66 -7.75 14.40 6.20
C THR A 66 -7.72 14.59 4.69
N ASP A 67 -7.19 13.61 3.95
CA ASP A 67 -7.12 13.67 2.49
C ASP A 67 -8.47 13.36 1.81
N TYR A 68 -9.47 12.94 2.58
CA TYR A 68 -10.81 12.62 2.09
C TYR A 68 -11.83 13.68 2.48
N SER A 69 -12.76 14.01 1.56
CA SER A 69 -13.89 14.89 1.84
C SER A 69 -15.02 14.10 2.48
N LEU A 70 -15.17 14.18 3.81
CA LEU A 70 -16.06 13.33 4.60
C LEU A 70 -17.00 14.15 5.48
N THR A 71 -18.22 13.66 5.65
CA THR A 71 -19.15 14.08 6.72
C THR A 71 -18.99 13.14 7.89
N TRP A 72 -18.65 13.66 9.04
CA TRP A 72 -18.43 12.88 10.26
C TRP A 72 -19.64 12.92 11.18
N VAL A 73 -20.12 11.74 11.61
CA VAL A 73 -21.23 11.61 12.55
C VAL A 73 -20.79 10.75 13.73
N GLU A 74 -20.96 11.24 14.93
CA GLU A 74 -20.57 10.51 16.14
C GLU A 74 -21.67 9.58 16.62
N GLN A 75 -21.35 8.31 16.83
CA GLN A 75 -22.15 7.36 17.58
C GLN A 75 -21.64 7.31 19.03
N THR A 76 -22.21 8.12 19.90
CA THR A 76 -21.78 8.23 21.33
C THR A 76 -22.04 6.94 22.11
N GLU A 77 -23.17 6.28 21.84
CA GLU A 77 -23.55 4.99 22.45
C GLU A 77 -23.59 3.91 21.37
N GLN A 78 -22.84 2.82 21.56
CA GLN A 78 -22.80 1.71 20.61
C GLN A 78 -23.99 0.76 20.84
N LEU A 79 -25.17 1.19 20.41
CA LEU A 79 -26.46 0.46 20.57
C LEU A 79 -26.80 -0.43 19.35
N GLY A 80 -25.83 -0.82 18.55
CA GLY A 80 -25.99 -1.70 17.40
C GLY A 80 -25.82 -0.99 16.05
N THR A 81 -25.85 -1.78 14.98
CA THR A 81 -25.61 -1.33 13.60
C THR A 81 -26.77 -0.47 13.05
N GLY A 82 -28.01 -0.79 13.43
CA GLY A 82 -29.17 0.04 13.09
C GLY A 82 -29.11 1.41 13.74
N HIS A 83 -28.65 1.49 15.01
CA HIS A 83 -28.43 2.78 15.68
C HIS A 83 -27.34 3.58 14.97
N ALA A 84 -26.25 2.93 14.52
CA ALA A 84 -25.17 3.61 13.80
C ALA A 84 -25.65 4.26 12.49
N VAL A 85 -26.54 3.60 11.74
CA VAL A 85 -27.14 4.22 10.54
C VAL A 85 -28.17 5.29 10.92
N LYS A 86 -28.93 5.08 12.00
CA LYS A 86 -29.97 6.02 12.48
C LYS A 86 -29.38 7.38 12.88
N VAL A 87 -28.22 7.43 13.53
CA VAL A 87 -27.59 8.71 13.89
C VAL A 87 -27.11 9.51 12.67
N ALA A 88 -26.95 8.85 11.51
CA ALA A 88 -26.58 9.51 10.27
C ALA A 88 -27.77 10.06 9.46
N LEU A 89 -29.02 9.84 9.91
CA LEU A 89 -30.23 10.25 9.17
C LEU A 89 -30.31 11.74 8.87
N ASP A 90 -29.90 12.59 9.81
CA ASP A 90 -29.98 14.06 9.65
C ASP A 90 -29.02 14.54 8.53
N GLU A 91 -27.98 13.78 8.23
CA GLU A 91 -27.04 14.06 7.16
C GLU A 91 -27.43 13.40 5.83
N LEU A 92 -28.44 12.52 5.84
CA LEU A 92 -28.85 11.76 4.68
C LEU A 92 -29.90 12.52 3.87
N PRO A 93 -29.70 12.77 2.55
CA PRO A 93 -30.73 13.33 1.70
C PRO A 93 -32.02 12.46 1.71
N SER A 94 -33.18 13.10 1.64
CA SER A 94 -34.48 12.39 1.62
C SER A 94 -34.71 11.58 0.34
N THR A 95 -33.96 11.84 -0.73
CA THR A 95 -34.05 11.15 -2.02
C THR A 95 -32.67 10.64 -2.45
N GLY A 96 -32.64 9.68 -3.36
CA GLY A 96 -31.42 9.01 -3.82
C GLY A 96 -31.24 7.66 -3.17
N LYS A 97 -30.04 7.11 -3.28
CA LYS A 97 -29.66 5.79 -2.75
C LYS A 97 -28.48 5.89 -1.81
N SER A 98 -28.45 5.02 -0.80
CA SER A 98 -27.31 4.89 0.10
C SER A 98 -26.70 3.51 0.02
N LEU A 99 -25.36 3.46 -0.09
CA LEU A 99 -24.57 2.28 0.21
C LEU A 99 -24.22 2.29 1.70
N ILE A 100 -24.52 1.21 2.40
CA ILE A 100 -24.15 1.01 3.80
C ILE A 100 -22.97 0.04 3.81
N LEU A 101 -21.82 0.51 4.29
CA LEU A 101 -20.56 -0.18 4.27
C LEU A 101 -19.95 -0.23 5.68
N TYR A 102 -18.95 -1.07 5.86
CA TYR A 102 -18.21 -1.21 7.13
C TYR A 102 -16.76 -0.79 6.95
N GLY A 103 -16.24 0.04 7.84
CA GLY A 103 -14.84 0.51 7.82
C GLY A 103 -13.81 -0.57 8.12
N ASP A 104 -14.25 -1.77 8.52
CA ASP A 104 -13.42 -2.95 8.78
C ASP A 104 -13.64 -4.09 7.76
N VAL A 105 -14.38 -3.83 6.69
CA VAL A 105 -14.52 -4.70 5.50
C VAL A 105 -13.83 -4.01 4.33
N PRO A 106 -12.49 -4.06 4.24
CA PRO A 106 -11.70 -3.15 3.42
C PRO A 106 -11.68 -3.47 1.93
N LEU A 107 -12.04 -4.68 1.52
CA LEU A 107 -11.74 -5.20 0.19
C LEU A 107 -12.94 -5.30 -0.75
N VAL A 108 -14.09 -4.73 -0.39
CA VAL A 108 -15.23 -4.68 -1.31
C VAL A 108 -14.83 -3.91 -2.58
N SER A 109 -15.05 -4.51 -3.75
CA SER A 109 -14.64 -3.95 -5.03
C SER A 109 -15.63 -2.90 -5.57
N ALA A 110 -15.13 -2.00 -6.42
CA ALA A 110 -15.94 -1.04 -7.13
C ALA A 110 -16.98 -1.72 -8.06
N GLU A 111 -16.60 -2.83 -8.67
CA GLU A 111 -17.46 -3.65 -9.52
C GLU A 111 -18.62 -4.23 -8.75
N THR A 112 -18.33 -4.85 -7.61
CA THR A 112 -19.35 -5.43 -6.72
C THR A 112 -20.33 -4.35 -6.23
N LEU A 113 -19.82 -3.18 -5.78
CA LEU A 113 -20.69 -2.07 -5.35
C LEU A 113 -21.52 -1.49 -6.51
N SER A 114 -20.97 -1.42 -7.72
CA SER A 114 -21.69 -0.96 -8.90
C SER A 114 -22.82 -1.93 -9.26
N ARG A 115 -22.58 -3.25 -9.22
CA ARG A 115 -23.61 -4.29 -9.42
C ARG A 115 -24.69 -4.23 -8.33
N LEU A 116 -24.28 -4.02 -7.08
CA LEU A 116 -25.21 -3.87 -5.96
C LEU A 116 -26.14 -2.67 -6.15
N LYS A 117 -25.60 -1.51 -6.56
CA LYS A 117 -26.37 -0.30 -6.88
C LYS A 117 -27.35 -0.55 -8.03
N GLN A 118 -26.92 -1.25 -9.09
CA GLN A 118 -27.76 -1.56 -10.25
C GLN A 118 -28.89 -2.55 -9.90
N ALA A 119 -28.61 -3.53 -9.05
CA ALA A 119 -29.59 -4.50 -8.58
C ALA A 119 -30.73 -3.88 -7.73
N ASN A 120 -30.49 -2.70 -7.13
CA ASN A 120 -31.51 -1.96 -6.39
C ASN A 120 -32.53 -1.32 -7.34
N VAL A 121 -33.49 -2.11 -7.84
CA VAL A 121 -34.56 -1.67 -8.73
C VAL A 121 -35.81 -1.30 -7.95
N GLN A 122 -36.10 -2.01 -6.85
CA GLN A 122 -37.33 -1.86 -6.05
C GLN A 122 -37.10 -1.18 -4.69
N GLY A 123 -35.96 -0.54 -4.49
CA GLY A 123 -35.67 0.23 -3.29
C GLY A 123 -34.64 -0.39 -2.36
N MET A 124 -34.32 -1.70 -2.50
CA MET A 124 -33.34 -2.37 -1.67
C MET A 124 -32.59 -3.50 -2.40
N SER A 125 -31.27 -3.54 -2.24
CA SER A 125 -30.43 -4.67 -2.61
C SER A 125 -29.35 -4.93 -1.55
N MET A 126 -28.80 -6.15 -1.50
CA MET A 126 -27.83 -6.55 -0.50
C MET A 126 -26.80 -7.53 -1.07
N LEU A 127 -25.61 -7.58 -0.46
CA LEU A 127 -24.65 -8.62 -0.72
C LEU A 127 -24.91 -9.82 0.19
N THR A 128 -25.01 -10.99 -0.41
CA THR A 128 -25.09 -12.29 0.28
C THR A 128 -23.96 -13.19 -0.21
N LEU A 129 -23.67 -14.22 0.55
CA LEU A 129 -22.69 -15.24 0.15
C LEU A 129 -23.04 -16.58 0.75
N THR A 130 -22.88 -17.66 -0.02
CA THR A 130 -23.01 -19.02 0.49
C THR A 130 -21.65 -19.50 0.98
N VAL A 131 -21.51 -19.79 2.29
CA VAL A 131 -20.26 -20.14 2.92
C VAL A 131 -20.30 -21.56 3.52
N ASP A 132 -19.12 -22.18 3.69
CA ASP A 132 -19.03 -23.49 4.33
C ASP A 132 -19.31 -23.44 5.83
N ASN A 133 -18.84 -22.41 6.50
CA ASN A 133 -19.07 -22.21 7.93
C ASN A 133 -19.74 -20.85 8.21
N PRO A 134 -21.06 -20.82 8.35
CA PRO A 134 -21.81 -19.58 8.58
C PRO A 134 -21.80 -19.13 10.05
N PHE A 135 -21.10 -19.78 10.96
CA PHE A 135 -21.13 -19.50 12.39
C PHE A 135 -20.78 -18.04 12.72
N GLY A 136 -21.62 -17.41 13.52
CA GLY A 136 -21.45 -16.03 13.95
C GLY A 136 -21.99 -14.94 12.98
N LEU A 137 -22.56 -15.34 11.85
CA LEU A 137 -23.11 -14.42 10.83
C LEU A 137 -24.64 -14.47 10.81
N GLY A 138 -25.30 -13.46 10.26
CA GLY A 138 -26.74 -13.46 10.01
C GLY A 138 -27.11 -14.38 8.85
N ARG A 139 -28.22 -15.11 8.96
CA ARG A 139 -28.70 -16.06 7.94
C ARG A 139 -29.77 -15.44 7.07
N ILE A 140 -29.69 -15.66 5.76
CA ILE A 140 -30.70 -15.23 4.80
C ILE A 140 -31.83 -16.26 4.76
N LYS A 141 -33.05 -15.83 5.11
CA LYS A 141 -34.24 -16.67 4.98
C LYS A 141 -34.91 -16.40 3.64
N ARG A 142 -35.28 -17.46 2.95
CA ARG A 142 -36.03 -17.39 1.68
C ARG A 142 -37.36 -18.16 1.78
N ASP A 143 -38.34 -17.71 1.02
CA ASP A 143 -39.58 -18.46 0.80
C ASP A 143 -39.38 -19.61 -0.23
N GLU A 144 -40.46 -20.35 -0.51
CA GLU A 144 -40.44 -21.45 -1.48
C GLU A 144 -40.18 -20.97 -2.91
N GLN A 145 -40.40 -19.70 -3.20
CA GLN A 145 -40.15 -19.05 -4.49
C GLN A 145 -38.72 -18.48 -4.60
N GLY A 146 -37.95 -18.57 -3.52
CA GLY A 146 -36.56 -18.07 -3.46
C GLY A 146 -36.44 -16.60 -3.10
N ASN A 147 -37.52 -15.89 -2.75
CA ASN A 147 -37.46 -14.50 -2.33
C ASN A 147 -36.92 -14.38 -0.90
N ILE A 148 -36.17 -13.34 -0.64
CA ILE A 148 -35.67 -13.03 0.73
C ILE A 148 -36.87 -12.60 1.58
N THR A 149 -37.05 -13.23 2.75
CA THR A 149 -38.11 -12.93 3.71
C THR A 149 -37.63 -12.27 4.98
N ALA A 150 -36.44 -12.61 5.43
CA ALA A 150 -35.80 -12.03 6.64
C ALA A 150 -34.33 -12.35 6.71
N ILE A 151 -33.64 -11.66 7.62
CA ILE A 151 -32.32 -12.04 8.12
C ILE A 151 -32.49 -12.44 9.59
N VAL A 152 -31.88 -13.56 10.00
CA VAL A 152 -31.88 -14.01 11.40
C VAL A 152 -30.46 -14.03 11.91
N GLU A 153 -30.21 -13.27 12.96
CA GLU A 153 -28.89 -13.20 13.58
C GLU A 153 -28.53 -14.52 14.30
N GLN A 154 -27.24 -14.86 14.36
CA GLN A 154 -26.76 -16.14 14.94
C GLN A 154 -27.34 -16.44 16.34
N LYS A 155 -27.50 -15.43 17.20
CA LYS A 155 -27.96 -15.60 18.57
C LYS A 155 -29.46 -15.79 18.70
N ASP A 156 -30.21 -15.35 17.69
CA ASP A 156 -31.67 -15.45 17.63
C ASP A 156 -32.12 -16.63 16.76
N ALA A 157 -31.19 -17.28 16.05
CA ALA A 157 -31.48 -18.34 15.08
C ALA A 157 -31.77 -19.67 15.77
N SER A 158 -32.86 -20.35 15.36
CA SER A 158 -33.17 -21.73 15.69
C SER A 158 -32.14 -22.70 15.08
N GLU A 159 -32.10 -23.95 15.53
CA GLU A 159 -31.20 -24.98 14.98
C GLU A 159 -31.38 -25.16 13.45
N GLN A 160 -32.60 -25.09 12.96
CA GLN A 160 -32.88 -25.17 11.51
C GLN A 160 -32.34 -23.95 10.76
N GLU A 161 -32.48 -22.75 11.33
CA GLU A 161 -31.98 -21.52 10.73
C GLU A 161 -30.45 -21.46 10.79
N GLN A 162 -29.81 -21.99 11.82
CA GLN A 162 -28.34 -22.11 11.91
C GLN A 162 -27.74 -22.99 10.81
N ALA A 163 -28.51 -23.92 10.25
CA ALA A 163 -28.07 -24.77 9.14
C ALA A 163 -28.06 -24.06 7.78
N ILE A 164 -28.68 -22.88 7.67
CA ILE A 164 -28.65 -22.06 6.45
C ILE A 164 -27.21 -21.57 6.22
N ARG A 165 -26.69 -21.80 5.02
CA ARG A 165 -25.32 -21.45 4.63
C ARG A 165 -25.22 -20.09 3.95
N GLU A 166 -26.34 -19.56 3.42
CA GLU A 166 -26.37 -18.22 2.86
C GLU A 166 -26.39 -17.17 3.97
N ILE A 167 -25.38 -16.29 3.93
CA ILE A 167 -25.15 -15.31 4.99
C ILE A 167 -25.38 -13.88 4.48
N ASN A 168 -25.71 -13.01 5.41
CA ASN A 168 -25.72 -11.56 5.23
C ASN A 168 -24.32 -10.99 5.41
N SER A 169 -23.85 -10.22 4.42
CA SER A 169 -22.58 -9.50 4.52
C SER A 169 -22.68 -8.22 5.36
N GLY A 170 -23.88 -7.70 5.57
CA GLY A 170 -24.12 -6.38 6.15
C GLY A 170 -24.00 -5.22 5.16
N ILE A 171 -23.64 -5.47 3.91
CA ILE A 171 -23.50 -4.44 2.87
C ILE A 171 -24.78 -4.33 2.08
N TYR A 172 -25.34 -3.12 2.04
CA TYR A 172 -26.63 -2.84 1.43
C TYR A 172 -26.57 -1.64 0.48
N CYS A 173 -27.46 -1.64 -0.51
CA CYS A 173 -27.86 -0.43 -1.22
C CYS A 173 -29.37 -0.22 -0.98
N VAL A 174 -29.74 0.91 -0.38
CA VAL A 174 -31.12 1.19 0.04
C VAL A 174 -31.53 2.57 -0.44
N ASP A 175 -32.77 2.72 -0.90
CA ASP A 175 -33.33 4.03 -1.21
C ASP A 175 -33.44 4.86 0.08
N ASN A 176 -33.00 6.10 0.06
CA ASN A 176 -32.98 6.96 1.23
C ASN A 176 -34.34 7.13 1.89
N ALA A 177 -35.42 7.19 1.09
CA ALA A 177 -36.77 7.28 1.59
C ALA A 177 -37.15 6.10 2.50
N LEU A 178 -36.68 4.88 2.18
CA LEU A 178 -36.89 3.70 3.02
C LEU A 178 -36.09 3.76 4.32
N LEU A 179 -34.85 4.28 4.27
CA LEU A 179 -34.06 4.49 5.48
C LEU A 179 -34.74 5.48 6.43
N HIS A 180 -35.23 6.61 5.91
CA HIS A 180 -36.00 7.57 6.70
C HIS A 180 -37.31 6.99 7.27
N GLN A 181 -37.95 6.03 6.57
CA GLN A 181 -39.16 5.36 7.03
C GLN A 181 -38.85 4.29 8.10
N TYR A 182 -37.81 3.46 7.92
CA TYR A 182 -37.62 2.27 8.75
C TYR A 182 -36.77 2.52 9.98
N LEU A 183 -35.68 3.29 9.87
CA LEU A 183 -34.72 3.46 10.98
C LEU A 183 -35.33 4.05 12.25
N PRO A 184 -36.27 5.02 12.21
CA PRO A 184 -36.97 5.49 13.40
C PRO A 184 -37.75 4.42 14.15
N ASN A 185 -38.24 3.38 13.42
CA ASN A 185 -39.10 2.32 13.91
C ASN A 185 -38.35 1.04 14.31
N LEU A 186 -37.02 1.02 14.28
CA LEU A 186 -36.26 -0.11 14.77
C LEU A 186 -36.46 -0.35 16.26
N SER A 187 -36.55 -1.63 16.64
CA SER A 187 -36.65 -2.09 18.03
C SER A 187 -35.33 -2.69 18.48
N ASN A 188 -35.07 -2.72 19.76
CA ASN A 188 -33.96 -3.42 20.40
C ASN A 188 -34.44 -4.67 21.20
N ASP A 189 -35.65 -5.14 20.94
CA ASP A 189 -36.22 -6.33 21.58
C ASP A 189 -35.67 -7.60 20.90
N ASN A 190 -34.41 -7.93 21.22
CA ASN A 190 -33.67 -9.08 20.73
C ASN A 190 -32.63 -9.54 21.76
N ALA A 191 -31.96 -10.68 21.50
CA ALA A 191 -31.02 -11.32 22.43
C ALA A 191 -29.83 -10.44 22.83
N GLN A 192 -29.47 -9.42 22.05
CA GLN A 192 -28.37 -8.51 22.32
C GLN A 192 -28.80 -7.15 22.87
N GLN A 193 -30.10 -6.85 22.89
CA GLN A 193 -30.67 -5.52 23.23
C GLN A 193 -30.10 -4.40 22.37
N GLU A 194 -29.81 -4.69 21.08
CA GLU A 194 -29.24 -3.76 20.11
C GLU A 194 -30.26 -3.48 18.99
N TYR A 195 -30.16 -2.30 18.38
CA TYR A 195 -30.92 -1.99 17.17
C TYR A 195 -30.21 -2.67 15.97
N TYR A 196 -30.82 -3.74 15.47
CA TYR A 196 -30.27 -4.45 14.33
C TYR A 196 -30.63 -3.76 13.01
N LEU A 197 -29.62 -3.46 12.19
CA LEU A 197 -29.85 -2.93 10.84
C LEU A 197 -30.59 -3.96 9.97
N THR A 198 -30.38 -5.24 10.22
CA THR A 198 -31.01 -6.36 9.50
C THR A 198 -32.52 -6.36 9.58
N ASP A 199 -33.13 -5.70 10.59
CA ASP A 199 -34.59 -5.60 10.71
C ASP A 199 -35.25 -4.77 9.61
N ILE A 200 -34.50 -3.85 8.95
CA ILE A 200 -35.05 -3.11 7.80
C ILE A 200 -35.46 -4.04 6.64
N VAL A 201 -34.81 -5.22 6.52
CA VAL A 201 -35.14 -6.25 5.52
C VAL A 201 -36.55 -6.79 5.76
N LYS A 202 -36.84 -7.14 7.02
CA LYS A 202 -38.19 -7.62 7.38
C LYS A 202 -39.27 -6.54 7.19
N MET A 203 -38.94 -5.27 7.48
CA MET A 203 -39.85 -4.16 7.25
C MET A 203 -40.11 -3.95 5.76
N ALA A 204 -39.07 -3.99 4.92
CA ALA A 204 -39.19 -3.86 3.47
C ALA A 204 -40.05 -4.98 2.87
N VAL A 205 -39.85 -6.22 3.32
CA VAL A 205 -40.68 -7.37 2.88
C VAL A 205 -42.14 -7.19 3.30
N ALA A 206 -42.41 -6.69 4.52
CA ALA A 206 -43.80 -6.42 4.98
C ALA A 206 -44.47 -5.33 4.14
N ASP A 207 -43.74 -4.38 3.61
CA ASP A 207 -44.23 -3.35 2.68
C ASP A 207 -44.30 -3.84 1.22
N GLY A 208 -44.02 -5.12 0.95
CA GLY A 208 -44.11 -5.73 -0.39
C GLY A 208 -42.92 -5.40 -1.30
N ILE A 209 -41.80 -4.94 -0.74
CA ILE A 209 -40.58 -4.64 -1.49
C ILE A 209 -39.80 -5.93 -1.70
N ALA A 210 -39.52 -6.28 -2.96
CA ALA A 210 -38.63 -7.38 -3.30
C ALA A 210 -37.17 -6.96 -3.15
N ILE A 211 -36.41 -7.74 -2.39
CA ILE A 211 -35.02 -7.46 -2.10
C ILE A 211 -34.11 -8.22 -3.06
N ALA A 212 -33.29 -7.52 -3.82
CA ALA A 212 -32.31 -8.14 -4.70
C ALA A 212 -31.08 -8.55 -3.92
N ALA A 213 -30.64 -9.81 -4.06
CA ALA A 213 -29.38 -10.30 -3.54
C ALA A 213 -28.38 -10.50 -4.67
N ILE A 214 -27.14 -10.10 -4.46
CA ILE A 214 -26.02 -10.43 -5.35
C ILE A 214 -24.85 -10.97 -4.53
N GLU A 215 -24.05 -11.81 -5.15
CA GLU A 215 -22.82 -12.31 -4.56
C GLU A 215 -21.61 -11.48 -5.04
N PRO A 216 -20.59 -11.28 -4.18
CA PRO A 216 -19.32 -10.67 -4.59
C PRO A 216 -18.56 -11.61 -5.53
N ASP A 217 -17.56 -11.06 -6.25
CA ASP A 217 -16.74 -11.89 -7.15
C ASP A 217 -15.72 -12.73 -6.35
N TYR A 218 -15.32 -12.24 -5.18
CA TYR A 218 -14.41 -12.94 -4.25
C TYR A 218 -15.00 -12.94 -2.84
N GLU A 219 -14.93 -14.08 -2.14
CA GLU A 219 -15.40 -14.21 -0.76
C GLU A 219 -14.77 -13.18 0.19
N PHE A 220 -13.48 -12.86 0.00
CA PHE A 220 -12.77 -11.93 0.85
C PHE A 220 -13.27 -10.49 0.76
N GLU A 221 -14.07 -10.12 -0.26
CA GLU A 221 -14.64 -8.78 -0.39
C GLU A 221 -15.56 -8.40 0.77
N ILE A 222 -16.18 -9.41 1.41
CA ILE A 222 -17.09 -9.21 2.53
C ILE A 222 -16.49 -9.63 3.88
N GLU A 223 -15.21 -10.00 3.91
CA GLU A 223 -14.55 -10.40 5.15
C GLU A 223 -14.20 -9.20 6.03
N GLY A 224 -14.77 -9.19 7.23
CA GLY A 224 -14.47 -8.19 8.25
C GLY A 224 -13.26 -8.56 9.10
N VAL A 225 -12.44 -7.57 9.43
CA VAL A 225 -11.26 -7.72 10.29
C VAL A 225 -11.62 -7.40 11.73
N ASN A 226 -11.62 -8.40 12.63
CA ASN A 226 -11.94 -8.21 14.04
C ASN A 226 -10.76 -8.46 14.99
N ASN A 227 -9.73 -9.16 14.53
CA ASN A 227 -8.53 -9.48 15.30
C ASN A 227 -7.31 -9.56 14.38
N ARG A 228 -6.11 -9.67 14.97
CA ARG A 228 -4.85 -9.71 14.21
C ARG A 228 -4.68 -10.94 13.34
N GLN A 229 -5.29 -12.07 13.72
CA GLN A 229 -5.25 -13.29 12.91
C GLN A 229 -6.06 -13.12 11.63
N GLN A 230 -7.29 -12.60 11.73
CA GLN A 230 -8.11 -12.28 10.56
C GLN A 230 -7.44 -11.25 9.65
N LEU A 231 -6.79 -10.22 10.25
CA LEU A 231 -6.03 -9.25 9.46
C LEU A 231 -4.92 -9.92 8.65
N ALA A 232 -4.13 -10.80 9.26
CA ALA A 232 -3.05 -11.50 8.58
C ALA A 232 -3.55 -12.46 7.49
N GLN A 233 -4.70 -13.13 7.72
CA GLN A 233 -5.34 -14.00 6.73
C GLN A 233 -5.84 -13.19 5.53
N LEU A 234 -6.51 -12.07 5.79
CA LEU A 234 -7.01 -11.19 4.74
C LEU A 234 -5.86 -10.55 3.94
N GLU A 235 -4.75 -10.18 4.60
CA GLU A 235 -3.53 -9.73 3.95
C GLU A 235 -3.04 -10.75 2.92
N ARG A 236 -2.96 -12.04 3.27
CA ARG A 236 -2.51 -13.06 2.32
C ARG A 236 -3.45 -13.26 1.13
N LYS A 237 -4.77 -13.22 1.35
CA LYS A 237 -5.75 -13.27 0.26
C LYS A 237 -5.61 -12.09 -0.69
N TRP A 238 -5.44 -10.89 -0.14
CA TRP A 238 -5.25 -9.68 -0.93
C TRP A 238 -3.94 -9.70 -1.71
N GLN A 239 -2.84 -10.11 -1.10
CA GLN A 239 -1.56 -10.26 -1.78
C GLN A 239 -1.63 -11.28 -2.93
N ALA A 240 -2.31 -12.40 -2.73
CA ALA A 240 -2.52 -13.39 -3.79
C ALA A 240 -3.27 -12.78 -4.98
N LYS A 241 -4.32 -11.98 -4.71
CA LYS A 241 -5.08 -11.29 -5.77
C LYS A 241 -4.24 -10.26 -6.53
N LEU A 242 -3.44 -9.45 -5.82
CA LEU A 242 -2.57 -8.46 -6.46
C LEU A 242 -1.50 -9.11 -7.34
N VAL A 243 -0.94 -10.22 -6.91
CA VAL A 243 0.03 -10.99 -7.69
C VAL A 243 -0.63 -11.64 -8.90
N GLU A 244 -1.84 -12.22 -8.74
CA GLU A 244 -2.62 -12.77 -9.85
C GLU A 244 -2.89 -11.71 -10.92
N ASP A 245 -3.25 -10.48 -10.54
CA ASP A 245 -3.50 -9.38 -11.48
C ASP A 245 -2.25 -9.02 -12.29
N LEU A 246 -1.07 -9.06 -11.68
CA LEU A 246 0.19 -8.87 -12.40
C LEU A 246 0.55 -10.06 -13.29
N GLN A 247 0.22 -11.31 -12.90
CA GLN A 247 0.40 -12.47 -13.74
C GLN A 247 -0.48 -12.41 -15.00
N VAL A 248 -1.72 -11.96 -14.87
CA VAL A 248 -2.61 -11.72 -16.02
C VAL A 248 -2.05 -10.65 -16.96
N GLN A 249 -1.29 -9.68 -16.44
CA GLN A 249 -0.57 -8.67 -17.23
C GLN A 249 0.76 -9.21 -17.82
N GLY A 250 1.13 -10.46 -17.54
CA GLY A 250 2.30 -11.12 -18.11
C GLY A 250 3.56 -11.14 -17.24
N VAL A 251 3.47 -10.75 -15.96
CA VAL A 251 4.62 -10.85 -15.04
C VAL A 251 4.87 -12.30 -14.68
N GLN A 252 6.13 -12.72 -14.78
CA GLN A 252 6.59 -14.02 -14.31
C GLN A 252 7.12 -13.91 -12.87
N PHE A 253 6.57 -14.71 -11.95
CA PHE A 253 7.06 -14.84 -10.59
C PHE A 253 7.75 -16.19 -10.39
N ALA A 254 8.88 -16.21 -9.67
CA ALA A 254 9.52 -17.47 -9.27
C ALA A 254 8.65 -18.23 -8.24
N ASP A 255 8.04 -17.52 -7.29
CA ASP A 255 7.05 -18.03 -6.35
C ASP A 255 6.04 -16.91 -6.03
N PRO A 256 4.80 -16.98 -6.53
CA PRO A 256 3.79 -15.95 -6.32
C PRO A 256 3.40 -15.75 -4.85
N ASN A 257 3.62 -16.73 -3.98
CA ASN A 257 3.30 -16.62 -2.55
C ASN A 257 4.36 -15.86 -1.75
N ARG A 258 5.47 -15.50 -2.37
CA ARG A 258 6.64 -14.89 -1.72
C ARG A 258 6.96 -13.49 -2.23
N VAL A 259 5.94 -12.78 -2.70
CA VAL A 259 6.04 -11.37 -3.11
C VAL A 259 4.97 -10.59 -2.37
N ASP A 260 5.31 -9.41 -1.88
CA ASP A 260 4.37 -8.49 -1.22
C ASP A 260 4.24 -7.21 -2.02
N ILE A 261 2.99 -6.81 -2.30
CA ILE A 261 2.64 -5.56 -2.98
C ILE A 261 1.90 -4.66 -1.98
N ARG A 262 2.54 -3.55 -1.61
CA ARG A 262 2.03 -2.60 -0.62
C ARG A 262 1.91 -1.22 -1.26
N GLY A 263 1.10 -1.13 -2.30
CA GLY A 263 0.87 0.05 -3.10
C GLY A 263 0.46 -0.30 -4.53
N GLU A 264 0.83 0.54 -5.47
CA GLU A 264 0.49 0.40 -6.89
C GLU A 264 1.73 -0.04 -7.69
N VAL A 265 1.60 -1.07 -8.49
CA VAL A 265 2.67 -1.53 -9.41
C VAL A 265 2.14 -1.53 -10.83
N SER A 266 2.81 -0.80 -11.71
CA SER A 266 2.58 -0.85 -13.16
C SER A 266 3.75 -1.54 -13.85
N VAL A 267 3.47 -2.35 -14.87
CA VAL A 267 4.46 -3.22 -15.50
C VAL A 267 4.43 -3.12 -17.01
N GLY A 268 5.61 -3.26 -17.63
CA GLY A 268 5.77 -3.52 -19.05
C GLY A 268 5.71 -5.02 -19.36
N GLN A 269 6.24 -5.40 -20.52
CA GLN A 269 6.30 -6.78 -20.98
C GLN A 269 7.56 -7.50 -20.45
N ASP A 270 7.48 -8.83 -20.33
CA ASP A 270 8.61 -9.70 -19.98
C ASP A 270 9.30 -9.32 -18.66
N VAL A 271 8.52 -8.98 -17.66
CA VAL A 271 9.02 -8.69 -16.30
C VAL A 271 9.13 -9.99 -15.51
N PHE A 272 10.30 -10.21 -14.90
CA PHE A 272 10.55 -11.33 -13.98
C PHE A 272 10.79 -10.82 -12.54
N VAL A 273 10.10 -11.41 -11.58
CA VAL A 273 10.22 -11.11 -10.16
C VAL A 273 10.52 -12.37 -9.36
N ASP A 274 11.63 -12.37 -8.66
CA ASP A 274 12.07 -13.48 -7.82
C ASP A 274 11.43 -13.40 -6.42
N ILE A 275 11.76 -14.36 -5.55
CA ILE A 275 11.19 -14.53 -4.21
C ILE A 275 11.55 -13.40 -3.25
N ASN A 276 10.68 -13.15 -2.28
CA ASN A 276 10.88 -12.17 -1.18
C ASN A 276 11.07 -10.73 -1.67
N VAL A 277 10.55 -10.39 -2.85
CA VAL A 277 10.51 -9.01 -3.32
C VAL A 277 9.33 -8.28 -2.68
N VAL A 278 9.55 -7.04 -2.26
CA VAL A 278 8.53 -6.18 -1.67
C VAL A 278 8.44 -4.88 -2.46
N PHE A 279 7.26 -4.62 -3.01
CA PHE A 279 6.94 -3.34 -3.64
C PHE A 279 6.17 -2.45 -2.66
N LYS A 280 6.51 -1.14 -2.59
CA LYS A 280 5.85 -0.16 -1.74
C LYS A 280 5.53 1.13 -2.49
N GLY A 281 4.41 1.78 -2.11
CA GLY A 281 4.01 3.03 -2.72
C GLY A 281 3.76 2.89 -4.23
N LYS A 282 4.25 3.83 -5.03
CA LYS A 282 4.10 3.83 -6.49
C LYS A 282 5.36 3.30 -7.18
N VAL A 283 5.26 2.13 -7.83
CA VAL A 283 6.37 1.53 -8.58
C VAL A 283 5.97 1.33 -10.04
N SER A 284 6.85 1.76 -10.95
CA SER A 284 6.68 1.46 -12.38
C SER A 284 7.88 0.68 -12.91
N LEU A 285 7.60 -0.42 -13.63
CA LEU A 285 8.59 -1.28 -14.25
C LEU A 285 8.42 -1.24 -15.77
N GLY A 286 9.50 -1.00 -16.49
CA GLY A 286 9.55 -1.07 -17.96
C GLY A 286 9.53 -2.50 -18.50
N ASN A 287 9.91 -2.66 -19.76
CA ASN A 287 9.97 -3.94 -20.41
C ASN A 287 11.29 -4.69 -20.09
N ASN A 288 11.27 -6.02 -20.08
CA ASN A 288 12.44 -6.88 -19.84
C ASN A 288 13.16 -6.55 -18.52
N VAL A 289 12.42 -6.24 -17.48
CA VAL A 289 12.99 -5.97 -16.15
C VAL A 289 13.13 -7.28 -15.40
N THR A 290 14.32 -7.51 -14.82
CA THR A 290 14.59 -8.65 -13.95
C THR A 290 14.87 -8.16 -12.54
N ILE A 291 14.10 -8.65 -11.56
CA ILE A 291 14.28 -8.33 -10.14
C ILE A 291 14.58 -9.63 -9.41
N GLU A 292 15.80 -9.75 -8.91
CA GLU A 292 16.25 -10.91 -8.15
C GLU A 292 15.84 -10.85 -6.68
N ALA A 293 16.05 -11.94 -5.95
CA ALA A 293 15.50 -12.19 -4.62
C ALA A 293 15.81 -11.13 -3.57
N GLY A 294 14.83 -10.87 -2.70
CA GLY A 294 15.01 -10.06 -1.48
C GLY A 294 15.11 -8.56 -1.69
N CYS A 295 14.74 -8.06 -2.88
CA CYS A 295 14.74 -6.64 -3.17
C CYS A 295 13.53 -5.93 -2.55
N MET A 296 13.72 -4.68 -2.09
CA MET A 296 12.66 -3.78 -1.68
C MET A 296 12.67 -2.55 -2.58
N ILE A 297 11.55 -2.28 -3.24
CA ILE A 297 11.42 -1.18 -4.20
C ILE A 297 10.26 -0.30 -3.77
N LYS A 298 10.56 0.95 -3.43
CA LYS A 298 9.57 1.91 -2.95
C LYS A 298 9.58 3.17 -3.83
N ASP A 299 8.40 3.66 -4.22
CA ASP A 299 8.18 4.94 -4.92
C ASP A 299 9.16 5.18 -6.07
N SER A 300 9.44 4.16 -6.90
CA SER A 300 10.55 4.19 -7.85
C SER A 300 10.11 3.86 -9.28
N GLN A 301 10.85 4.44 -10.24
CA GLN A 301 10.63 4.24 -11.66
C GLN A 301 11.81 3.47 -12.26
N ILE A 302 11.56 2.31 -12.84
CA ILE A 302 12.55 1.40 -13.41
C ILE A 302 12.31 1.30 -14.91
N GLY A 303 13.28 1.69 -15.70
CA GLY A 303 13.22 1.66 -17.17
C GLY A 303 13.40 0.26 -17.77
N ASP A 304 13.39 0.21 -19.10
CA ASP A 304 13.50 -1.05 -19.84
C ASP A 304 14.87 -1.73 -19.67
N ASN A 305 14.90 -3.05 -19.75
CA ASN A 305 16.12 -3.86 -19.72
C ASN A 305 16.98 -3.66 -18.47
N VAL A 306 16.38 -3.30 -17.35
CA VAL A 306 17.08 -3.14 -16.08
C VAL A 306 17.18 -4.47 -15.36
N HIS A 307 18.38 -4.75 -14.82
CA HIS A 307 18.64 -5.94 -14.02
C HIS A 307 18.99 -5.53 -12.58
N ILE A 308 18.12 -5.86 -11.63
CA ILE A 308 18.28 -5.62 -10.21
C ILE A 308 18.69 -6.93 -9.53
N LYS A 309 19.92 -6.98 -9.06
CA LYS A 309 20.50 -8.14 -8.37
C LYS A 309 20.00 -8.26 -6.93
N PRO A 310 20.24 -9.39 -6.22
CA PRO A 310 19.61 -9.65 -4.94
C PRO A 310 19.87 -8.60 -3.85
N TYR A 311 18.89 -8.45 -2.95
CA TYR A 311 19.00 -7.65 -1.72
C TYR A 311 19.29 -6.16 -1.95
N CYS A 312 18.79 -5.60 -3.05
CA CYS A 312 18.85 -4.15 -3.27
C CYS A 312 17.65 -3.44 -2.66
N VAL A 313 17.89 -2.20 -2.20
CA VAL A 313 16.85 -1.33 -1.62
C VAL A 313 16.75 -0.04 -2.42
N PHE A 314 15.53 0.29 -2.84
CA PHE A 314 15.21 1.50 -3.60
C PHE A 314 14.18 2.33 -2.85
N ASP A 315 14.41 3.62 -2.71
CA ASP A 315 13.48 4.59 -2.14
C ASP A 315 13.51 5.86 -3.00
N ASP A 316 12.41 6.22 -3.65
CA ASP A 316 12.26 7.39 -4.52
C ASP A 316 13.41 7.53 -5.53
N ALA A 317 13.62 6.45 -6.32
CA ALA A 317 14.69 6.36 -7.30
C ALA A 317 14.17 6.31 -8.74
N GLN A 318 14.93 6.94 -9.65
CA GLN A 318 14.69 6.88 -11.08
C GLN A 318 15.85 6.14 -11.75
N VAL A 319 15.55 5.05 -12.41
CA VAL A 319 16.54 4.19 -13.09
C VAL A 319 16.22 4.12 -14.57
N ALA A 320 17.08 4.67 -15.40
CA ALA A 320 16.92 4.61 -16.84
C ALA A 320 17.28 3.24 -17.42
N GLN A 321 16.96 3.05 -18.68
CA GLN A 321 17.13 1.82 -19.44
C GLN A 321 18.53 1.20 -19.34
N GLY A 322 18.60 -0.13 -19.26
CA GLY A 322 19.82 -0.91 -19.39
C GLY A 322 20.75 -0.89 -18.16
N ALA A 323 20.31 -0.31 -17.06
CA ALA A 323 21.11 -0.28 -15.83
C ALA A 323 21.24 -1.68 -15.20
N THR A 324 22.36 -1.94 -14.55
CA THR A 324 22.58 -3.13 -13.73
C THR A 324 22.94 -2.70 -12.33
N ILE A 325 22.16 -3.15 -11.32
CA ILE A 325 22.27 -2.68 -9.93
C ILE A 325 22.45 -3.85 -8.98
N GLY A 326 23.41 -3.71 -8.06
CA GLY A 326 23.64 -4.64 -6.96
C GLY A 326 24.69 -5.74 -7.23
N PRO A 327 24.72 -6.75 -6.32
CA PRO A 327 23.81 -6.95 -5.18
C PRO A 327 24.07 -5.98 -4.02
N PHE A 328 23.16 -5.93 -3.04
CA PHE A 328 23.28 -5.10 -1.82
C PHE A 328 23.52 -3.60 -2.11
N ALA A 329 22.90 -3.06 -3.16
CA ALA A 329 22.94 -1.63 -3.44
C ALA A 329 21.76 -0.91 -2.75
N HIS A 330 22.00 0.32 -2.28
CA HIS A 330 20.98 1.14 -1.66
C HIS A 330 20.83 2.47 -2.42
N LEU A 331 19.73 2.62 -3.13
CA LEU A 331 19.33 3.86 -3.78
C LEU A 331 18.36 4.61 -2.87
N ARG A 332 18.85 5.72 -2.31
CA ARG A 332 18.11 6.59 -1.41
C ARG A 332 17.38 7.67 -2.19
N PRO A 333 16.45 8.44 -1.54
CA PRO A 333 15.64 9.42 -2.23
C PRO A 333 16.41 10.38 -3.13
N GLN A 334 15.78 10.72 -4.26
CA GLN A 334 16.30 11.60 -5.30
C GLN A 334 17.57 11.04 -6.00
N THR A 335 17.67 9.73 -6.09
CA THR A 335 18.70 9.07 -6.92
C THR A 335 18.23 8.97 -8.35
N VAL A 336 19.04 9.41 -9.29
CA VAL A 336 18.81 9.29 -10.73
C VAL A 336 19.97 8.53 -11.37
N LEU A 337 19.67 7.37 -11.96
CA LEU A 337 20.62 6.58 -12.75
C LEU A 337 20.27 6.72 -14.23
N GLU A 338 21.22 7.22 -15.01
CA GLU A 338 21.08 7.32 -16.45
C GLU A 338 21.28 5.96 -17.15
N LYS A 339 21.12 5.93 -18.47
CA LYS A 339 21.19 4.71 -19.27
C LYS A 339 22.49 3.96 -19.08
N ASN A 340 22.40 2.62 -19.08
CA ASN A 340 23.55 1.71 -19.03
C ASN A 340 24.49 1.88 -17.83
N THR A 341 24.03 2.50 -16.74
CA THR A 341 24.82 2.64 -15.52
C THR A 341 25.03 1.28 -14.85
N ARG A 342 26.14 1.15 -14.13
CA ARG A 342 26.45 -0.06 -13.36
C ARG A 342 26.73 0.31 -11.90
N LEU A 343 25.87 -0.13 -11.01
CA LEU A 343 26.12 -0.08 -9.57
C LEU A 343 26.40 -1.49 -9.08
N GLY A 344 27.48 -1.65 -8.32
CA GLY A 344 27.83 -2.96 -7.78
C GLY A 344 27.44 -3.11 -6.31
N ASN A 345 28.17 -3.98 -5.62
CA ASN A 345 27.83 -4.39 -4.26
C ASN A 345 28.27 -3.36 -3.19
N PHE A 346 27.42 -3.20 -2.18
CA PHE A 346 27.62 -2.29 -1.06
C PHE A 346 27.86 -0.84 -1.50
N VAL A 347 27.05 -0.40 -2.48
CA VAL A 347 27.06 0.97 -2.99
C VAL A 347 25.81 1.69 -2.49
N GLU A 348 26.00 2.87 -1.92
CA GLU A 348 24.91 3.73 -1.50
C GLU A 348 24.94 5.02 -2.32
N ILE A 349 23.79 5.35 -2.96
CA ILE A 349 23.59 6.58 -3.73
C ILE A 349 22.48 7.40 -3.07
N LYS A 350 22.71 8.70 -2.88
CA LYS A 350 21.71 9.59 -2.28
C LYS A 350 21.72 10.96 -2.95
N LYS A 351 20.53 11.42 -3.38
CA LYS A 351 20.36 12.77 -3.95
C LYS A 351 21.48 13.08 -4.98
N SER A 352 21.65 12.15 -5.91
CA SER A 352 22.76 12.19 -6.88
C SER A 352 22.31 11.66 -8.23
N ARG A 353 22.91 12.22 -9.28
CA ARG A 353 22.74 11.75 -10.65
C ARG A 353 24.02 11.04 -11.10
N ILE A 354 23.86 9.84 -11.64
CA ILE A 354 24.93 9.04 -12.22
C ILE A 354 24.73 9.00 -13.72
N GLY A 355 25.65 9.60 -14.48
CA GLY A 355 25.60 9.75 -15.92
C GLY A 355 25.71 8.45 -16.69
N GLU A 356 25.31 8.50 -17.96
CA GLU A 356 25.21 7.33 -18.83
C GLU A 356 26.53 6.52 -18.89
N GLY A 357 26.41 5.20 -18.78
CA GLY A 357 27.53 4.26 -18.88
C GLY A 357 28.51 4.32 -17.70
N SER A 358 28.30 5.17 -16.71
CA SER A 358 29.15 5.30 -15.54
C SER A 358 29.05 4.09 -14.61
N LYS A 359 30.14 3.81 -13.90
CA LYS A 359 30.32 2.64 -13.06
C LYS A 359 30.70 3.01 -11.64
N VAL A 360 29.93 2.55 -10.65
CA VAL A 360 30.20 2.64 -9.21
C VAL A 360 30.05 1.24 -8.64
N ASN A 361 31.13 0.46 -8.61
CA ASN A 361 30.98 -0.98 -8.48
C ASN A 361 31.18 -1.56 -7.09
N HIS A 362 31.89 -0.88 -6.15
CA HIS A 362 32.28 -1.53 -4.90
C HIS A 362 32.41 -0.54 -3.74
N LEU A 363 31.71 -0.83 -2.62
CA LEU A 363 31.96 -0.22 -1.31
C LEU A 363 32.00 1.32 -1.33
N SER A 364 31.13 1.97 -2.10
CA SER A 364 31.19 3.40 -2.37
C SER A 364 29.95 4.13 -1.82
N TYR A 365 30.16 5.38 -1.38
CA TYR A 365 29.08 6.29 -1.07
C TYR A 365 29.13 7.51 -2.00
N VAL A 366 28.03 7.75 -2.70
CA VAL A 366 27.88 8.93 -3.59
C VAL A 366 26.65 9.72 -3.13
N GLY A 367 26.90 10.80 -2.43
CA GLY A 367 25.86 11.68 -1.90
C GLY A 367 26.00 13.11 -2.36
N ASP A 368 24.87 13.77 -2.65
CA ASP A 368 24.79 15.16 -3.13
C ASP A 368 25.76 15.42 -4.29
N ALA A 369 25.74 14.55 -5.33
CA ALA A 369 26.72 14.57 -6.41
C ALA A 369 26.11 14.58 -7.81
N GLN A 370 26.85 15.16 -8.74
CA GLN A 370 26.59 15.08 -10.19
C GLN A 370 27.77 14.35 -10.81
N ILE A 371 27.55 13.11 -11.22
CA ILE A 371 28.57 12.27 -11.88
C ILE A 371 28.25 12.25 -13.38
N GLY A 372 29.21 12.64 -14.20
CA GLY A 372 29.11 12.67 -15.65
C GLY A 372 28.98 11.30 -16.29
N ALA A 373 28.94 11.25 -17.62
CA ALA A 373 28.87 10.02 -18.40
C ALA A 373 30.23 9.32 -18.47
N GLY A 374 30.24 7.98 -18.55
CA GLY A 374 31.45 7.19 -18.73
C GLY A 374 32.45 7.22 -17.57
N VAL A 375 32.05 7.73 -16.41
CA VAL A 375 32.92 7.82 -15.22
C VAL A 375 33.16 6.45 -14.64
N ASN A 376 34.43 6.17 -14.28
CA ASN A 376 34.78 5.05 -13.44
C ASN A 376 35.01 5.52 -11.99
N PHE A 377 34.10 5.19 -11.10
CA PHE A 377 34.19 5.53 -9.69
C PHE A 377 34.76 4.33 -8.92
N GLY A 378 35.99 4.49 -8.42
CA GLY A 378 36.80 3.41 -7.86
C GLY A 378 36.25 2.84 -6.56
N ALA A 379 36.62 1.59 -6.27
CA ALA A 379 36.22 0.91 -5.05
C ALA A 379 36.55 1.70 -3.78
N GLY A 380 35.62 1.84 -2.84
CA GLY A 380 35.81 2.58 -1.60
C GLY A 380 35.92 4.09 -1.78
N ALA A 381 35.67 4.63 -2.96
CA ALA A 381 35.64 6.07 -3.16
C ALA A 381 34.37 6.70 -2.57
N ILE A 382 34.52 7.87 -1.95
CA ILE A 382 33.46 8.51 -1.15
C ILE A 382 33.36 10.00 -1.48
N THR A 383 32.16 10.53 -1.66
CA THR A 383 31.88 11.95 -1.61
C THR A 383 31.70 12.39 -0.17
N CYS A 384 32.61 13.23 0.35
CA CYS A 384 32.50 13.81 1.70
C CYS A 384 31.63 15.06 1.61
N ASN A 385 30.32 14.87 1.58
CA ASN A 385 29.33 15.90 1.28
C ASN A 385 28.83 16.71 2.49
N TYR A 386 29.29 16.40 3.71
CA TYR A 386 28.81 17.01 4.95
C TYR A 386 29.96 17.56 5.80
N ASP A 387 29.86 18.83 6.17
CA ASP A 387 30.89 19.55 6.95
C ASP A 387 30.61 19.59 8.47
N GLY A 388 29.56 18.91 8.92
CA GLY A 388 29.06 18.95 10.30
C GLY A 388 27.82 19.83 10.48
N VAL A 389 27.54 20.72 9.53
CA VAL A 389 26.38 21.63 9.55
C VAL A 389 25.65 21.61 8.20
N ASN A 390 26.37 21.82 7.09
CA ASN A 390 25.83 21.97 5.75
C ASN A 390 26.21 20.78 4.86
N LYS A 391 25.46 20.62 3.78
CA LYS A 391 25.77 19.68 2.70
C LYS A 391 26.26 20.44 1.49
N HIS A 392 27.30 19.91 0.85
CA HIS A 392 27.97 20.48 -0.30
C HIS A 392 27.98 19.48 -1.45
N GLN A 393 28.03 20.01 -2.67
CA GLN A 393 27.95 19.21 -3.89
C GLN A 393 29.33 18.79 -4.39
N THR A 394 29.43 17.57 -4.89
CA THR A 394 30.55 17.07 -5.70
C THR A 394 30.13 16.99 -7.15
N ILE A 395 30.94 17.53 -8.07
CA ILE A 395 30.76 17.45 -9.51
C ILE A 395 31.91 16.66 -10.11
N VAL A 396 31.60 15.64 -10.93
CA VAL A 396 32.60 14.84 -11.66
C VAL A 396 32.26 14.89 -13.14
N GLY A 397 33.16 15.41 -13.95
CA GLY A 397 33.00 15.53 -15.40
C GLY A 397 33.03 14.16 -16.12
N ASP A 398 32.63 14.19 -17.39
CA ASP A 398 32.54 12.99 -18.21
C ASP A 398 33.89 12.27 -18.33
N ASN A 399 33.85 10.94 -18.40
CA ASN A 399 35.01 10.06 -18.58
C ASN A 399 36.10 10.22 -17.53
N ALA A 400 35.84 10.84 -16.39
CA ALA A 400 36.78 10.96 -15.31
C ALA A 400 37.06 9.56 -14.66
N PHE A 401 38.27 9.36 -14.18
CA PHE A 401 38.66 8.16 -13.47
C PHE A 401 38.98 8.50 -12.00
N ILE A 402 38.12 8.03 -11.09
CA ILE A 402 38.33 8.21 -9.63
C ILE A 402 39.00 6.95 -9.10
N GLY A 403 40.23 7.09 -8.59
CA GLY A 403 40.98 5.98 -8.05
C GLY A 403 40.35 5.38 -6.78
N THR A 404 40.69 4.13 -6.50
CA THR A 404 40.26 3.38 -5.31
C THR A 404 40.57 4.12 -4.01
N ASN A 405 39.64 4.03 -3.00
CA ASN A 405 39.80 4.68 -1.69
C ASN A 405 40.05 6.20 -1.75
N THR A 406 39.44 6.88 -2.72
CA THR A 406 39.49 8.34 -2.84
C THR A 406 38.41 9.00 -1.99
N SER A 407 38.78 10.04 -1.26
CA SER A 407 37.85 10.95 -0.60
C SER A 407 37.71 12.27 -1.39
N LEU A 408 36.54 12.54 -1.93
CA LEU A 408 36.22 13.80 -2.59
C LEU A 408 35.55 14.74 -1.58
N VAL A 409 36.30 15.73 -1.08
CA VAL A 409 35.80 16.65 -0.04
C VAL A 409 35.07 17.80 -0.70
N ALA A 410 33.73 17.76 -0.59
CA ALA A 410 32.87 18.76 -1.20
C ALA A 410 32.91 20.12 -0.44
N PRO A 411 32.72 21.27 -1.12
CA PRO A 411 32.44 21.37 -2.55
C PRO A 411 33.73 21.15 -3.40
N VAL A 412 33.60 20.28 -4.41
CA VAL A 412 34.73 19.97 -5.31
C VAL A 412 34.24 19.63 -6.70
N THR A 413 34.96 20.10 -7.73
CA THR A 413 34.73 19.75 -9.13
C THR A 413 35.94 19.00 -9.68
N ILE A 414 35.69 17.84 -10.28
CA ILE A 414 36.66 17.05 -11.02
C ILE A 414 36.38 17.21 -12.49
N GLY A 415 37.34 17.69 -13.28
CA GLY A 415 37.17 17.96 -14.70
C GLY A 415 36.96 16.70 -15.55
N GLN A 416 36.59 16.92 -16.79
CA GLN A 416 36.39 15.86 -17.78
C GLN A 416 37.72 15.11 -17.99
N THR A 417 37.62 13.79 -18.18
CA THR A 417 38.81 12.90 -18.40
C THR A 417 39.91 13.03 -17.36
N ALA A 418 39.68 13.75 -16.26
CA ALA A 418 40.66 13.84 -15.17
C ALA A 418 40.83 12.48 -14.48
N THR A 419 42.03 12.25 -13.98
CA THR A 419 42.40 11.05 -13.26
C THR A 419 42.75 11.38 -11.82
N ILE A 420 42.10 10.72 -10.86
CA ILE A 420 42.46 10.84 -9.45
C ILE A 420 43.26 9.59 -9.03
N GLY A 421 44.44 9.77 -8.51
CA GLY A 421 45.26 8.66 -8.00
C GLY A 421 44.63 7.97 -6.80
N ALA A 422 44.73 6.64 -6.72
CA ALA A 422 44.13 5.85 -5.61
C ALA A 422 44.65 6.33 -4.24
N GLY A 423 43.78 6.26 -3.20
CA GLY A 423 44.11 6.68 -1.83
C GLY A 423 44.27 8.19 -1.64
N SER A 424 43.70 8.99 -2.56
CA SER A 424 43.81 10.46 -2.50
C SER A 424 42.71 11.08 -1.69
N VAL A 425 43.01 12.18 -0.99
CA VAL A 425 42.03 13.11 -0.41
C VAL A 425 42.07 14.39 -1.24
N ILE A 426 40.98 14.65 -1.99
CA ILE A 426 40.91 15.78 -2.92
C ILE A 426 40.04 16.86 -2.29
N THR A 427 40.62 18.03 -2.06
CA THR A 427 40.02 19.19 -1.38
C THR A 427 39.97 20.44 -2.26
N LYS A 428 40.47 20.36 -3.49
CA LYS A 428 40.47 21.43 -4.48
C LYS A 428 40.02 20.90 -5.82
N ASN A 429 39.45 21.78 -6.65
CA ASN A 429 39.09 21.45 -8.00
C ASN A 429 40.23 20.89 -8.81
N VAL A 430 39.92 19.97 -9.70
CA VAL A 430 40.87 19.33 -10.62
C VAL A 430 40.47 19.68 -12.04
N GLU A 431 41.38 20.24 -12.82
CA GLU A 431 41.12 20.66 -14.20
C GLU A 431 40.92 19.47 -15.13
N ASP A 432 40.34 19.74 -16.31
CA ASP A 432 40.14 18.73 -17.35
C ASP A 432 41.47 18.08 -17.75
N ASN A 433 41.42 16.76 -18.02
CA ASN A 433 42.58 15.96 -18.44
C ASN A 433 43.77 15.93 -17.44
N ALA A 434 43.58 16.42 -16.22
CA ALA A 434 44.64 16.48 -15.22
C ALA A 434 44.75 15.16 -14.42
N LEU A 435 45.96 14.89 -13.93
CA LEU A 435 46.21 13.87 -12.88
C LEU A 435 46.37 14.56 -11.52
N ALA A 436 45.49 14.24 -10.59
CA ALA A 436 45.58 14.74 -9.21
C ALA A 436 45.92 13.58 -8.24
N ILE A 437 46.89 13.81 -7.35
CA ILE A 437 47.29 12.85 -6.31
C ILE A 437 47.40 13.60 -5.00
N GLY A 438 46.52 13.28 -4.05
CA GLY A 438 46.44 13.88 -2.72
C GLY A 438 46.74 12.87 -1.61
N ARG A 439 47.92 12.26 -1.56
CA ARG A 439 48.33 11.27 -0.55
C ARG A 439 49.77 11.44 -0.13
N GLY A 440 50.14 10.95 1.08
CA GLY A 440 51.51 10.96 1.57
C GLY A 440 52.45 10.08 0.74
N ARG A 441 53.75 10.37 0.81
CA ARG A 441 54.78 9.49 0.24
C ARG A 441 54.91 8.21 1.08
N GLN A 442 55.11 7.08 0.44
CA GLN A 442 55.38 5.82 1.13
C GLN A 442 56.70 5.92 1.90
N VAL A 443 56.69 5.51 3.17
CA VAL A 443 57.88 5.37 4.02
C VAL A 443 58.05 3.89 4.35
N GLN A 444 59.25 3.37 4.13
CA GLN A 444 59.60 2.00 4.46
C GLN A 444 60.63 2.01 5.62
N LYS A 445 60.43 1.11 6.56
CA LYS A 445 61.42 0.79 7.62
C LYS A 445 61.87 -0.63 7.41
N ASP A 446 63.13 -0.78 7.03
CA ASP A 446 63.73 -2.10 6.87
C ASP A 446 63.96 -2.74 8.25
N ASN A 447 63.87 -4.06 8.32
CA ASN A 447 64.06 -4.85 9.54
C ASN A 447 63.13 -4.45 10.71
N TYR A 448 61.91 -3.95 10.42
CA TYR A 448 60.94 -3.61 11.47
C TYR A 448 60.57 -4.83 12.31
N GLN A 449 60.82 -4.77 13.62
CA GLN A 449 60.41 -5.78 14.58
C GLN A 449 59.07 -5.42 15.20
N ARG A 450 58.10 -6.33 15.11
CA ARG A 450 56.80 -6.17 15.81
C ARG A 450 57.02 -6.23 17.32
N PRO A 451 56.34 -5.38 18.10
CA PRO A 451 56.32 -5.53 19.56
C PRO A 451 55.78 -6.92 19.95
N GLU A 452 56.55 -7.62 20.81
CA GLU A 452 56.11 -8.88 21.42
C GLU A 452 55.36 -8.60 22.74
N LYS A 453 54.33 -9.43 23.04
CA LYS A 453 53.72 -9.39 24.36
C LYS A 453 54.76 -9.77 25.40
N LYS A 454 55.06 -8.87 26.33
CA LYS A 454 55.80 -9.23 27.54
C LYS A 454 54.97 -10.32 28.26
N LYS A 455 55.59 -11.48 28.41
CA LYS A 455 55.05 -12.58 29.22
C LYS A 455 54.88 -12.18 30.66
#